data_b8175b094bba8ae28f0284d437483b16
#
_entry.id   b8175b094bba8ae28f0284d437483b16
#
_cell.length_a   1.000
_cell.length_b   1.000
_cell.length_c   1.000
_cell.angle_alpha   90.00
_cell.angle_beta   90.00
_cell.angle_gamma   90.00
#
_symmetry.space_group_name_H-M   'P 1'
#
loop_
_entity.id
_entity.type
_entity.pdbx_description
1 polymer ?
#
loop_
_entity_poly.entity_id
_entity_poly.type
_entity_poly.pdbx_seq_one_letter_code
_entity_poly.pdbx_strand_id
1 'polypeptide(L)'
;TESAVDAATLAKAKKENPLLSILQPVQNQGCVVGYAHSRDLKQIDEYLAREEVKALLPRDLKLMWGVKAIDTDGKIYELYAIKSTQRNGRAPLEGDVIVSATDDYDNNGRPSVSMTMNSDGARRWAQLTKMNVGKPIAIALDGYIYSAPNVINEITGGQSQITGQFSQEDTKDLANVLKSGKMPAPAKIVQEDIVGPSLGQKSIQQGILSFVV
;
A
#
# COMPACT_ATOMS: atom_id res chain seq x y z
N THR A 1 23.47 2.03 -31.97
CA THR A 1 22.30 2.39 -32.81
C THR A 1 21.04 1.98 -32.08
N GLU A 2 20.56 2.88 -31.21
CA GLU A 2 19.19 2.79 -30.66
C GLU A 2 18.23 2.98 -31.86
N SER A 3 17.50 1.93 -32.16
CA SER A 3 16.44 2.00 -33.15
C SER A 3 15.34 2.91 -32.60
N ALA A 4 15.16 4.06 -33.22
CA ALA A 4 14.03 4.93 -33.02
C ALA A 4 12.76 4.11 -33.30
N VAL A 5 12.10 3.65 -32.24
CA VAL A 5 10.77 3.04 -32.35
C VAL A 5 9.85 4.16 -32.82
N ASP A 6 9.32 3.99 -34.02
CA ASP A 6 8.49 4.99 -34.69
C ASP A 6 7.31 5.38 -33.80
N ALA A 7 7.06 6.68 -33.62
CA ALA A 7 5.99 7.21 -32.76
C ALA A 7 4.62 6.63 -33.14
N ALA A 8 4.41 6.24 -34.39
CA ALA A 8 3.21 5.55 -34.86
C ALA A 8 3.10 4.12 -34.30
N THR A 9 4.21 3.40 -34.18
CA THR A 9 4.26 2.05 -33.60
C THR A 9 3.97 2.09 -32.09
N LEU A 10 4.52 3.08 -31.38
CA LEU A 10 4.23 3.33 -29.96
C LEU A 10 2.76 3.71 -29.73
N ALA A 11 2.19 4.57 -30.58
CA ALA A 11 0.78 4.94 -30.51
C ALA A 11 -0.16 3.77 -30.78
N LYS A 12 0.20 2.86 -31.69
CA LYS A 12 -0.54 1.63 -31.96
C LYS A 12 -0.46 0.65 -30.79
N ALA A 13 0.74 0.42 -30.24
CA ALA A 13 0.95 -0.42 -29.07
C ALA A 13 0.17 0.08 -27.83
N LYS A 14 0.09 1.40 -27.63
CA LYS A 14 -0.72 2.02 -26.57
C LYS A 14 -2.22 1.79 -26.76
N LYS A 15 -2.72 1.76 -27.99
CA LYS A 15 -4.14 1.45 -28.27
C LYS A 15 -4.45 -0.02 -28.08
N GLU A 16 -3.55 -0.90 -28.48
CA GLU A 16 -3.74 -2.36 -28.38
C GLU A 16 -3.58 -2.87 -26.94
N ASN A 17 -2.67 -2.27 -26.17
CA ASN A 17 -2.37 -2.65 -24.79
C ASN A 17 -2.28 -1.43 -23.87
N PRO A 18 -3.41 -0.77 -23.56
CA PRO A 18 -3.42 0.48 -22.79
C PRO A 18 -2.84 0.32 -21.39
N LEU A 19 -3.07 -0.81 -20.73
CA LEU A 19 -2.52 -1.10 -19.40
C LEU A 19 -0.99 -1.21 -19.45
N LEU A 20 -0.42 -1.96 -20.39
CA LEU A 20 1.03 -2.15 -20.51
C LEU A 20 1.77 -0.89 -20.96
N SER A 21 1.06 0.13 -21.43
CA SER A 21 1.67 1.42 -21.76
C SER A 21 1.97 2.29 -20.55
N ILE A 22 1.32 2.02 -19.41
CA ILE A 22 1.42 2.79 -18.14
C ILE A 22 1.87 1.93 -16.96
N LEU A 23 1.72 0.61 -17.03
CA LEU A 23 2.22 -0.36 -16.06
C LEU A 23 3.37 -1.13 -16.68
N GLN A 24 4.55 -1.05 -16.07
CA GLN A 24 5.73 -1.82 -16.46
C GLN A 24 5.72 -3.16 -15.73
N PRO A 25 5.43 -4.28 -16.41
CA PRO A 25 5.38 -5.58 -15.76
C PRO A 25 6.76 -6.05 -15.35
N VAL A 26 6.84 -6.75 -14.22
CA VAL A 26 8.07 -7.35 -13.70
C VAL A 26 8.02 -8.86 -13.91
N GLN A 27 9.07 -9.39 -14.52
CA GLN A 27 9.24 -10.84 -14.75
C GLN A 27 10.20 -11.44 -13.72
N ASN A 28 9.88 -11.29 -12.43
CA ASN A 28 10.65 -11.95 -11.37
C ASN A 28 9.73 -12.88 -10.56
N GLN A 29 10.34 -13.73 -9.72
CA GLN A 29 9.62 -14.67 -8.85
C GLN A 29 9.11 -14.02 -7.55
N GLY A 30 9.06 -12.70 -7.47
CA GLY A 30 8.60 -11.95 -6.30
C GLY A 30 7.09 -11.71 -6.28
N CYS A 31 6.64 -11.01 -5.23
CA CYS A 31 5.25 -10.58 -5.10
C CYS A 31 4.95 -9.25 -5.82
N VAL A 32 5.96 -8.53 -6.31
CA VAL A 32 5.82 -7.34 -7.14
C VAL A 32 5.58 -7.75 -8.58
N VAL A 33 4.49 -7.30 -9.16
CA VAL A 33 4.07 -7.66 -10.53
C VAL A 33 4.28 -6.52 -11.52
N GLY A 34 4.50 -5.31 -11.05
CA GLY A 34 4.76 -4.17 -11.93
C GLY A 34 5.13 -2.90 -11.20
N TYR A 35 5.60 -1.94 -11.99
CA TYR A 35 5.91 -0.58 -11.57
C TYR A 35 5.07 0.42 -12.37
N ALA A 36 4.63 1.49 -11.71
CA ALA A 36 3.89 2.55 -12.39
C ALA A 36 4.22 3.93 -11.81
N HIS A 37 4.07 4.94 -12.64
CA HIS A 37 4.23 6.32 -12.22
C HIS A 37 3.01 6.78 -11.41
N SER A 38 3.21 7.62 -10.39
CA SER A 38 2.17 8.14 -9.48
C SER A 38 0.95 8.75 -10.20
N ARG A 39 1.16 9.40 -11.33
CA ARG A 39 0.08 9.98 -12.16
C ARG A 39 -0.83 8.94 -12.81
N ASP A 40 -0.33 7.71 -13.00
CA ASP A 40 -1.02 6.66 -13.76
C ASP A 40 -1.74 5.64 -12.84
N LEU A 41 -1.50 5.68 -11.51
CA LEU A 41 -2.04 4.72 -10.53
C LEU A 41 -3.56 4.62 -10.61
N LYS A 42 -4.26 5.76 -10.61
CA LYS A 42 -5.72 5.81 -10.67
C LYS A 42 -6.25 5.17 -11.96
N GLN A 43 -5.61 5.45 -13.09
CA GLN A 43 -6.02 4.88 -14.38
C GLN A 43 -5.78 3.37 -14.42
N ILE A 44 -4.69 2.89 -13.82
CA ILE A 44 -4.42 1.45 -13.69
C ILE A 44 -5.49 0.79 -12.82
N ASP A 45 -5.84 1.38 -11.68
CA ASP A 45 -6.90 0.87 -10.80
C ASP A 45 -8.25 0.80 -11.53
N GLU A 46 -8.60 1.80 -12.34
CA GLU A 46 -9.81 1.80 -13.17
C GLU A 46 -9.79 0.67 -14.21
N TYR A 47 -8.64 0.38 -14.82
CA TYR A 47 -8.53 -0.77 -15.74
C TYR A 47 -8.65 -2.11 -15.01
N LEU A 48 -8.00 -2.27 -13.87
CA LEU A 48 -8.02 -3.50 -13.08
C LEU A 48 -9.39 -3.74 -12.41
N ALA A 49 -10.17 -2.67 -12.20
CA ALA A 49 -11.51 -2.75 -11.62
C ALA A 49 -12.59 -3.19 -12.61
N ARG A 50 -12.30 -3.24 -13.91
CA ARG A 50 -13.26 -3.68 -14.93
C ARG A 50 -13.66 -5.13 -14.74
N GLU A 51 -14.93 -5.45 -14.92
CA GLU A 51 -15.44 -6.81 -14.69
C GLU A 51 -14.82 -7.84 -15.65
N GLU A 52 -14.52 -7.44 -16.88
CA GLU A 52 -13.84 -8.30 -17.85
C GLU A 52 -12.43 -8.68 -17.38
N VAL A 53 -11.69 -7.74 -16.77
CA VAL A 53 -10.35 -7.97 -16.21
C VAL A 53 -10.44 -8.81 -14.95
N LYS A 54 -11.34 -8.50 -14.04
CA LYS A 54 -11.57 -9.28 -12.82
C LYS A 54 -11.93 -10.73 -13.11
N ALA A 55 -12.71 -10.98 -14.18
CA ALA A 55 -13.09 -12.33 -14.58
C ALA A 55 -11.88 -13.19 -15.03
N LEU A 56 -10.81 -12.56 -15.49
CA LEU A 56 -9.57 -13.23 -15.92
C LEU A 56 -8.60 -13.48 -14.74
N LEU A 57 -8.77 -12.76 -13.63
CA LEU A 57 -7.89 -12.86 -12.47
C LEU A 57 -8.38 -13.94 -11.49
N PRO A 58 -7.47 -14.63 -10.78
CA PRO A 58 -7.85 -15.53 -9.71
C PRO A 58 -8.68 -14.81 -8.64
N ARG A 59 -9.72 -15.47 -8.13
CA ARG A 59 -10.65 -14.89 -7.15
C ARG A 59 -9.99 -14.56 -5.80
N ASP A 60 -8.89 -15.21 -5.49
CA ASP A 60 -8.09 -15.02 -4.28
C ASP A 60 -6.94 -14.02 -4.48
N LEU A 61 -6.82 -13.43 -5.67
CA LEU A 61 -5.84 -12.40 -5.96
C LEU A 61 -6.34 -11.02 -5.52
N LYS A 62 -5.49 -10.28 -4.81
CA LYS A 62 -5.63 -8.85 -4.56
C LYS A 62 -4.41 -8.13 -5.12
N LEU A 63 -4.64 -7.05 -5.83
CA LEU A 63 -3.60 -6.13 -6.29
C LEU A 63 -3.60 -4.91 -5.38
N MET A 64 -2.43 -4.55 -4.86
CA MET A 64 -2.27 -3.46 -3.89
C MET A 64 -0.99 -2.69 -4.18
N TRP A 65 -1.04 -1.37 -4.05
CA TRP A 65 0.13 -0.52 -4.23
C TRP A 65 1.02 -0.48 -3.00
N GLY A 66 2.32 -0.34 -3.20
CA GLY A 66 3.24 0.03 -2.14
C GLY A 66 2.93 1.42 -1.59
N VAL A 67 3.09 1.62 -0.28
CA VAL A 67 2.82 2.92 0.37
C VAL A 67 3.86 3.98 -0.01
N LYS A 68 5.08 3.56 -0.32
CA LYS A 68 6.20 4.44 -0.67
C LYS A 68 6.60 4.25 -2.13
N ALA A 69 7.03 5.34 -2.75
CA ALA A 69 7.71 5.29 -4.03
C ALA A 69 9.11 4.66 -3.83
N ILE A 70 9.58 3.96 -4.86
CA ILE A 70 10.88 3.29 -4.86
C ILE A 70 12.01 4.16 -5.41
N ASP A 71 11.64 5.21 -6.12
CA ASP A 71 12.59 6.16 -6.71
C ASP A 71 12.84 7.36 -5.81
N THR A 72 13.98 8.03 -6.00
CA THR A 72 14.36 9.23 -5.24
C THR A 72 13.46 10.43 -5.49
N ASP A 73 12.78 10.45 -6.63
CA ASP A 73 11.87 11.53 -7.03
C ASP A 73 10.45 11.33 -6.44
N GLY A 74 10.17 10.21 -5.79
CA GLY A 74 8.87 9.91 -5.19
C GLY A 74 7.76 9.64 -6.20
N LYS A 75 8.09 9.15 -7.39
CA LYS A 75 7.13 9.05 -8.51
C LYS A 75 6.77 7.62 -8.93
N ILE A 76 7.60 6.63 -8.64
CA ILE A 76 7.42 5.25 -9.09
C ILE A 76 6.97 4.37 -7.93
N TYR A 77 5.85 3.67 -8.10
CA TYR A 77 5.25 2.79 -7.11
C TYR A 77 5.21 1.35 -7.58
N GLU A 78 5.35 0.43 -6.63
CA GLU A 78 5.25 -1.01 -6.85
C GLU A 78 3.81 -1.49 -6.77
N LEU A 79 3.39 -2.32 -7.73
CA LEU A 79 2.14 -3.05 -7.66
C LEU A 79 2.41 -4.47 -7.17
N TYR A 80 1.80 -4.84 -6.05
CA TYR A 80 1.92 -6.15 -5.43
C TYR A 80 0.74 -7.05 -5.76
N ALA A 81 1.02 -8.32 -6.03
CA ALA A 81 0.04 -9.38 -6.13
C ALA A 81 -0.02 -10.17 -4.82
N ILE A 82 -1.13 -10.05 -4.10
CA ILE A 82 -1.33 -10.65 -2.78
C ILE A 82 -2.39 -11.74 -2.86
N LYS A 83 -2.08 -12.91 -2.31
CA LYS A 83 -3.05 -13.99 -2.16
C LYS A 83 -3.91 -13.76 -0.92
N SER A 84 -5.21 -13.54 -1.12
CA SER A 84 -6.18 -13.47 -0.02
C SER A 84 -6.66 -14.87 0.33
N THR A 85 -6.24 -15.38 1.47
CA THR A 85 -6.58 -16.76 1.89
C THR A 85 -7.97 -16.88 2.51
N GLN A 86 -8.59 -15.77 2.90
CA GLN A 86 -9.92 -15.75 3.51
C GLN A 86 -11.00 -15.34 2.51
N ARG A 87 -12.15 -16.06 2.52
CA ARG A 87 -13.28 -15.83 1.61
C ARG A 87 -13.89 -14.42 1.75
N ASN A 88 -13.80 -13.81 2.92
CA ASN A 88 -14.29 -12.45 3.20
C ASN A 88 -13.29 -11.36 2.83
N GLY A 89 -12.13 -11.72 2.26
CA GLY A 89 -11.08 -10.78 1.88
C GLY A 89 -10.30 -10.17 3.05
N ARG A 90 -10.53 -10.62 4.30
CA ARG A 90 -9.77 -10.18 5.47
C ARG A 90 -8.37 -10.77 5.47
N ALA A 91 -7.47 -10.13 6.21
CA ALA A 91 -6.15 -10.68 6.47
C ALA A 91 -6.26 -11.94 7.38
N PRO A 92 -5.41 -12.95 7.21
CA PRO A 92 -5.38 -14.11 8.11
C PRO A 92 -4.92 -13.72 9.53
N LEU A 93 -4.18 -12.62 9.66
CA LEU A 93 -3.79 -12.01 10.93
C LEU A 93 -4.12 -10.52 10.87
N GLU A 94 -4.94 -10.05 11.78
CA GLU A 94 -5.31 -8.63 11.91
C GLU A 94 -4.50 -7.98 13.03
N GLY A 95 -4.42 -6.64 13.03
CA GLY A 95 -3.59 -5.90 13.97
C GLY A 95 -4.03 -5.97 15.43
N ASP A 96 -5.26 -6.43 15.71
CA ASP A 96 -5.82 -6.58 17.06
C ASP A 96 -5.06 -7.59 17.93
N VAL A 97 -4.33 -8.52 17.32
CA VAL A 97 -3.50 -9.50 18.02
C VAL A 97 -2.11 -8.97 18.38
N ILE A 98 -1.70 -7.80 17.87
CA ILE A 98 -0.41 -7.20 18.15
C ILE A 98 -0.47 -6.48 19.49
N VAL A 99 0.34 -6.89 20.45
CA VAL A 99 0.45 -6.29 21.78
C VAL A 99 1.37 -5.08 21.76
N SER A 100 2.54 -5.23 21.11
CA SER A 100 3.52 -4.15 20.96
C SER A 100 4.30 -4.30 19.66
N ALA A 101 4.76 -3.17 19.13
CA ALA A 101 5.71 -3.08 18.05
C ALA A 101 6.65 -1.90 18.31
N THR A 102 7.93 -2.09 18.09
CA THR A 102 8.97 -1.07 18.32
C THR A 102 9.99 -1.11 17.20
N ASP A 103 10.49 0.06 16.83
CA ASP A 103 11.70 0.15 16.03
C ASP A 103 12.88 -0.38 16.84
N ASP A 104 13.74 -1.14 16.19
CA ASP A 104 14.86 -1.87 16.80
C ASP A 104 15.99 -2.02 15.76
N TYR A 105 17.04 -2.74 16.12
CA TYR A 105 18.10 -3.10 15.22
C TYR A 105 18.27 -4.63 15.17
N ASP A 106 18.57 -5.14 13.98
CA ASP A 106 18.91 -6.55 13.82
C ASP A 106 20.33 -6.84 14.37
N ASN A 107 20.70 -8.12 14.39
CA ASN A 107 22.02 -8.57 14.87
C ASN A 107 23.20 -7.98 14.06
N ASN A 108 22.94 -7.39 12.90
CA ASN A 108 23.93 -6.73 12.05
C ASN A 108 23.92 -5.20 12.21
N GLY A 109 23.14 -4.67 13.15
CA GLY A 109 22.98 -3.23 13.38
C GLY A 109 22.15 -2.51 12.32
N ARG A 110 21.33 -3.23 11.54
CA ARG A 110 20.43 -2.64 10.55
C ARG A 110 19.07 -2.35 11.18
N PRO A 111 18.40 -1.25 10.78
CA PRO A 111 17.07 -0.95 11.27
C PRO A 111 16.08 -2.10 11.02
N SER A 112 15.31 -2.44 12.02
CA SER A 112 14.32 -3.51 12.01
C SER A 112 13.12 -3.13 12.86
N VAL A 113 12.05 -3.93 12.82
CA VAL A 113 10.90 -3.78 13.70
C VAL A 113 10.69 -5.05 14.49
N SER A 114 10.72 -4.93 15.82
CA SER A 114 10.37 -6.01 16.74
C SER A 114 8.90 -5.91 17.10
N MET A 115 8.14 -7.02 16.98
CA MET A 115 6.73 -7.08 17.36
C MET A 115 6.44 -8.25 18.27
N THR A 116 5.48 -8.05 19.18
CA THR A 116 4.98 -9.08 20.10
C THR A 116 3.47 -9.22 19.92
N MET A 117 3.00 -10.45 19.87
CA MET A 117 1.61 -10.81 19.72
C MET A 117 1.05 -11.44 21.00
N ASN A 118 -0.27 -11.38 21.16
CA ASN A 118 -0.95 -12.14 22.19
C ASN A 118 -0.93 -13.65 21.86
N SER A 119 -1.42 -14.50 22.76
CA SER A 119 -1.37 -15.97 22.60
C SER A 119 -2.16 -16.48 21.40
N ASP A 120 -3.25 -15.82 21.01
CA ASP A 120 -4.02 -16.16 19.81
C ASP A 120 -3.27 -15.77 18.54
N GLY A 121 -2.73 -14.57 18.50
CA GLY A 121 -1.86 -14.11 17.42
C GLY A 121 -0.64 -14.99 17.23
N ALA A 122 0.03 -15.38 18.33
CA ALA A 122 1.18 -16.26 18.28
C ALA A 122 0.87 -17.61 17.62
N ARG A 123 -0.27 -18.23 17.94
CA ARG A 123 -0.70 -19.49 17.32
C ARG A 123 -0.98 -19.33 15.82
N ARG A 124 -1.73 -18.28 15.45
CA ARG A 124 -2.03 -17.98 14.04
C ARG A 124 -0.78 -17.63 13.25
N TRP A 125 0.13 -16.87 13.86
CA TRP A 125 1.39 -16.48 13.25
C TRP A 125 2.30 -17.68 13.00
N ALA A 126 2.41 -18.60 13.97
CA ALA A 126 3.15 -19.84 13.81
C ALA A 126 2.63 -20.66 12.62
N GLN A 127 1.31 -20.83 12.53
CA GLN A 127 0.70 -21.55 11.41
C GLN A 127 0.91 -20.82 10.07
N LEU A 128 0.74 -19.51 10.04
CA LEU A 128 0.92 -18.70 8.85
C LEU A 128 2.37 -18.73 8.35
N THR A 129 3.33 -18.55 9.24
CA THR A 129 4.77 -18.59 8.89
C THR A 129 5.19 -20.00 8.47
N LYS A 130 4.72 -21.06 9.13
CA LYS A 130 4.99 -22.43 8.74
C LYS A 130 4.56 -22.75 7.30
N MET A 131 3.36 -22.30 6.90
CA MET A 131 2.84 -22.53 5.55
C MET A 131 3.51 -21.68 4.47
N ASN A 132 4.21 -20.62 4.87
CA ASN A 132 4.81 -19.65 3.96
C ASN A 132 6.33 -19.54 4.09
N VAL A 133 7.01 -20.55 4.62
CA VAL A 133 8.49 -20.57 4.63
C VAL A 133 9.02 -20.42 3.20
N GLY A 134 9.97 -19.52 3.01
CA GLY A 134 10.54 -19.17 1.70
C GLY A 134 9.66 -18.25 0.84
N LYS A 135 8.48 -17.84 1.34
CA LYS A 135 7.56 -16.93 0.63
C LYS A 135 7.40 -15.62 1.39
N PRO A 136 7.08 -14.51 0.71
CA PRO A 136 6.79 -13.24 1.37
C PRO A 136 5.43 -13.26 2.06
N ILE A 137 5.34 -12.59 3.22
CA ILE A 137 4.09 -12.23 3.88
C ILE A 137 3.97 -10.71 3.84
N ALA A 138 2.91 -10.22 3.20
CA ALA A 138 2.68 -8.79 3.06
C ALA A 138 2.08 -8.19 4.35
N ILE A 139 2.60 -7.04 4.74
CA ILE A 139 2.08 -6.18 5.80
C ILE A 139 1.32 -5.05 5.11
N ALA A 140 0.01 -5.07 5.23
CA ALA A 140 -0.88 -4.11 4.57
C ALA A 140 -1.69 -3.31 5.59
N LEU A 141 -1.87 -2.02 5.34
CA LEU A 141 -2.77 -1.14 6.09
C LEU A 141 -3.44 -0.17 5.10
N ASP A 142 -4.71 0.11 5.32
CA ASP A 142 -5.51 1.07 4.53
C ASP A 142 -5.43 0.87 3.01
N GLY A 143 -5.26 -0.39 2.58
CA GLY A 143 -5.20 -0.72 1.16
C GLY A 143 -3.81 -0.62 0.51
N TYR A 144 -2.76 -0.30 1.27
CA TYR A 144 -1.39 -0.17 0.81
C TYR A 144 -0.46 -1.22 1.45
N ILE A 145 0.56 -1.63 0.72
CA ILE A 145 1.61 -2.51 1.23
C ILE A 145 2.73 -1.67 1.83
N TYR A 146 3.03 -1.91 3.09
CA TYR A 146 4.15 -1.28 3.80
C TYR A 146 5.44 -2.07 3.65
N SER A 147 5.34 -3.38 3.66
CA SER A 147 6.47 -4.30 3.49
C SER A 147 5.98 -5.70 3.14
N ALA A 148 6.83 -6.50 2.50
CA ALA A 148 6.56 -7.90 2.18
C ALA A 148 7.81 -8.76 2.44
N PRO A 149 8.26 -8.92 3.70
CA PRO A 149 9.44 -9.70 4.05
C PRO A 149 9.23 -11.19 3.79
N ASN A 150 10.32 -11.86 3.39
CA ASN A 150 10.32 -13.32 3.24
C ASN A 150 10.37 -14.01 4.61
N VAL A 151 9.58 -15.06 4.76
CA VAL A 151 9.61 -15.92 5.94
C VAL A 151 10.80 -16.86 5.86
N ILE A 152 11.70 -16.77 6.82
CA ILE A 152 12.90 -17.63 6.88
C ILE A 152 12.56 -18.97 7.53
N ASN A 153 11.85 -18.95 8.66
CA ASN A 153 11.45 -20.13 9.44
C ASN A 153 10.06 -19.93 10.05
N GLU A 154 9.49 -21.04 10.57
CA GLU A 154 8.30 -20.99 11.43
C GLU A 154 8.60 -20.19 12.71
N ILE A 155 7.68 -19.29 13.10
CA ILE A 155 7.83 -18.42 14.27
C ILE A 155 6.77 -18.77 15.31
N THR A 156 7.15 -19.52 16.34
CA THR A 156 6.22 -20.10 17.33
C THR A 156 6.01 -19.25 18.58
N GLY A 157 6.93 -18.33 18.90
CA GLY A 157 6.95 -17.64 20.19
C GLY A 157 6.10 -16.38 20.29
N GLY A 158 5.38 -15.97 19.23
CA GLY A 158 4.62 -14.70 19.22
C GLY A 158 5.46 -13.45 19.22
N GLN A 159 6.79 -13.58 19.23
CA GLN A 159 7.74 -12.50 18.98
C GLN A 159 8.29 -12.64 17.57
N SER A 160 8.36 -11.55 16.85
CA SER A 160 8.84 -11.56 15.47
C SER A 160 9.65 -10.30 15.19
N GLN A 161 10.69 -10.43 14.40
CA GLN A 161 11.50 -9.33 13.92
C GLN A 161 11.33 -9.21 12.41
N ILE A 162 10.96 -8.03 11.95
CA ILE A 162 10.83 -7.70 10.54
C ILE A 162 12.11 -7.01 10.12
N THR A 163 12.88 -7.67 9.26
CA THR A 163 14.13 -7.17 8.72
C THR A 163 14.01 -6.90 7.23
N GLY A 164 14.77 -5.94 6.71
CA GLY A 164 14.76 -5.57 5.30
C GLY A 164 15.72 -4.43 5.02
N GLN A 165 15.59 -3.83 3.84
CA GLN A 165 16.29 -2.59 3.51
C GLN A 165 15.50 -1.38 4.00
N PHE A 166 15.45 -1.22 5.32
CA PHE A 166 14.73 -0.13 5.98
C PHE A 166 15.67 1.00 6.37
N SER A 167 15.22 2.23 6.23
CA SER A 167 15.75 3.37 6.96
C SER A 167 15.21 3.36 8.40
N GLN A 168 15.80 4.15 9.29
CA GLN A 168 15.28 4.31 10.65
C GLN A 168 13.88 4.95 10.68
N GLU A 169 13.56 5.80 9.71
CA GLU A 169 12.23 6.39 9.57
C GLU A 169 11.21 5.32 9.16
N ASP A 170 11.56 4.45 8.22
CA ASP A 170 10.71 3.33 7.79
C ASP A 170 10.34 2.39 8.93
N THR A 171 11.29 2.07 9.82
CA THR A 171 11.02 1.19 10.95
C THR A 171 10.13 1.84 11.99
N LYS A 172 10.28 3.15 12.25
CA LYS A 172 9.38 3.92 13.12
C LYS A 172 7.95 3.96 12.57
N ASP A 173 7.81 4.26 11.29
CA ASP A 173 6.51 4.29 10.61
C ASP A 173 5.86 2.92 10.66
N LEU A 174 6.58 1.86 10.31
CA LEU A 174 6.08 0.50 10.33
C LEU A 174 5.67 0.05 11.75
N ALA A 175 6.47 0.39 12.77
CA ALA A 175 6.14 0.11 14.17
C ALA A 175 4.86 0.83 14.61
N ASN A 176 4.68 2.10 14.21
CA ASN A 176 3.47 2.87 14.49
C ASN A 176 2.25 2.27 13.79
N VAL A 177 2.40 1.87 12.52
CA VAL A 177 1.35 1.18 11.74
C VAL A 177 0.92 -0.11 12.42
N LEU A 178 1.85 -0.95 12.84
CA LEU A 178 1.57 -2.21 13.53
C LEU A 178 0.87 -1.98 14.89
N LYS A 179 1.24 -0.92 15.62
CA LYS A 179 0.55 -0.51 16.85
C LYS A 179 -0.86 0.02 16.59
N SER A 180 -1.03 0.81 15.53
CA SER A 180 -2.30 1.45 15.19
C SER A 180 -3.32 0.48 14.59
N GLY A 181 -2.90 -0.69 14.14
CA GLY A 181 -3.79 -1.77 13.71
C GLY A 181 -4.84 -2.18 14.76
N LYS A 182 -4.72 -1.67 15.99
CA LYS A 182 -5.74 -1.70 17.05
C LYS A 182 -6.80 -0.60 16.95
N MET A 183 -6.60 0.43 16.11
CA MET A 183 -7.56 1.53 16.04
C MET A 183 -8.80 1.10 15.24
N PRO A 184 -10.00 1.22 15.81
CA PRO A 184 -11.21 1.07 15.04
C PRO A 184 -11.31 2.26 14.08
N ALA A 185 -11.39 1.98 12.80
CA ALA A 185 -11.72 2.83 11.66
C ALA A 185 -11.07 4.23 11.63
N PRO A 186 -10.47 4.64 10.51
CA PRO A 186 -10.01 6.02 10.35
C PRO A 186 -11.20 6.94 10.58
N ALA A 187 -11.03 7.95 11.45
CA ALA A 187 -11.98 9.05 11.54
C ALA A 187 -12.14 9.61 10.13
N LYS A 188 -13.31 9.39 9.51
CA LYS A 188 -13.67 10.11 8.28
C LYS A 188 -13.57 11.58 8.64
N ILE A 189 -12.70 12.32 7.98
CA ILE A 189 -12.79 13.78 7.92
C ILE A 189 -14.08 14.05 7.16
N VAL A 190 -15.17 14.22 7.92
CA VAL A 190 -16.45 14.66 7.39
C VAL A 190 -16.33 16.17 7.32
N GLN A 191 -16.04 16.63 6.11
CA GLN A 191 -16.22 18.01 5.68
C GLN A 191 -15.22 19.03 6.23
N GLU A 192 -14.23 19.31 5.43
CA GLU A 192 -13.61 20.62 5.37
C GLU A 192 -14.60 21.54 4.66
N ASP A 193 -15.39 22.29 5.43
CA ASP A 193 -16.16 23.42 4.89
C ASP A 193 -15.18 24.50 4.45
N ILE A 194 -14.79 24.44 3.18
CA ILE A 194 -14.16 25.56 2.52
C ILE A 194 -15.22 26.67 2.48
N VAL A 195 -15.18 27.57 3.45
CA VAL A 195 -15.93 28.81 3.40
C VAL A 195 -15.39 29.60 2.21
N GLY A 196 -16.03 29.44 1.06
CA GLY A 196 -15.68 30.14 -0.16
C GLY A 196 -15.76 31.65 0.02
N PRO A 197 -14.98 32.43 -0.75
CA PRO A 197 -14.92 33.92 -0.64
C PRO A 197 -16.21 34.66 -0.92
N SER A 198 -17.30 33.97 -1.21
CA SER A 198 -18.61 34.55 -1.56
C SER A 198 -19.36 35.22 -0.40
N LEU A 199 -19.03 34.91 0.87
CA LEU A 199 -19.67 35.56 2.03
C LEU A 199 -19.08 36.95 2.31
N GLY A 200 -17.83 37.20 1.90
CA GLY A 200 -17.20 38.53 2.05
C GLY A 200 -17.78 39.59 1.12
N GLN A 201 -18.15 39.22 -0.11
CA GLN A 201 -18.69 40.22 -1.08
C GLN A 201 -20.12 40.67 -0.74
N LYS A 202 -20.97 39.81 -0.19
CA LYS A 202 -22.33 40.19 0.23
C LYS A 202 -22.34 41.15 1.43
N SER A 203 -21.44 40.98 2.37
CA SER A 203 -21.30 41.84 3.55
C SER A 203 -20.74 43.24 3.19
N ILE A 204 -19.84 43.32 2.21
CA ILE A 204 -19.29 44.60 1.73
C ILE A 204 -20.35 45.37 0.97
N GLN A 205 -21.18 44.77 0.14
CA GLN A 205 -22.25 45.46 -0.59
C GLN A 205 -23.35 45.97 0.34
N GLN A 206 -23.71 45.28 1.40
CA GLN A 206 -24.69 45.76 2.40
C GLN A 206 -24.12 46.89 3.29
N GLY A 207 -22.81 46.88 3.58
CA GLY A 207 -22.16 47.94 4.33
C GLY A 207 -22.07 49.28 3.55
N ILE A 208 -21.89 49.22 2.25
CA ILE A 208 -21.83 50.45 1.40
C ILE A 208 -23.21 51.09 1.23
N LEU A 209 -24.28 50.33 1.17
CA LEU A 209 -25.67 50.85 1.06
C LEU A 209 -26.13 51.54 2.33
N SER A 210 -25.56 51.25 3.48
CA SER A 210 -25.92 51.85 4.78
C SER A 210 -25.26 53.24 5.00
N PHE A 211 -24.30 53.62 4.14
CA PHE A 211 -23.60 54.93 4.23
C PHE A 211 -24.13 56.01 3.29
N VAL A 212 -25.17 55.72 2.51
CA VAL A 212 -25.71 56.65 1.49
C VAL A 212 -27.15 57.10 1.81
N VAL A 213 -27.59 57.02 3.07
CA VAL A 213 -28.86 57.59 3.53
C VAL A 213 -28.60 58.64 4.59
#